data_34af6cdca769d3b6954772f5d6898378
#
_entry.id   34af6cdca769d3b6954772f5d6898378
#
_cell.length_a   1.000
_cell.length_b   1.000
_cell.length_c   1.000
_cell.angle_alpha   90.00
_cell.angle_beta   90.00
_cell.angle_gamma   90.00
#
_symmetry.space_group_name_H-M   'P 1'
#
loop_
_entity.id
_entity.type
_entity.pdbx_description
1 polymer ?
#
loop_
_entity_poly.entity_id
_entity_poly.type
_entity_poly.pdbx_seq_one_letter_code
_entity_poly.pdbx_strand_id
1 'polypeptide(L)'
;MAAGRVLTGFSMPYVAVYSASNETVTYTGVSRLARGVSVALAIESGDGSTFYADNVAAEGTGGVFTGGTVTLTVDGLKDEARKLIMGLAAPTSLTVGSDTVDVYSYDTDQNIPYVGIGFVARYMENGVTSYVPVVLTKTQFDVDGMEAATQAESIEFQTQELTATIMRDDSAKHSWRKIAAAQTTEEKAVAVIRALLGAA
;
A
#
# COMPACT_ATOMS: atom_id res chain seq x y z
N MET A 1 -13.65 28.44 -16.63
CA MET A 1 -12.84 27.19 -16.71
C MET A 1 -13.17 26.36 -15.48
N ALA A 2 -13.44 25.07 -15.64
CA ALA A 2 -13.62 24.20 -14.49
C ALA A 2 -12.31 24.13 -13.71
N ALA A 3 -12.36 24.34 -12.40
CA ALA A 3 -11.19 24.22 -11.54
C ALA A 3 -10.76 22.74 -11.47
N GLY A 4 -9.44 22.49 -11.53
CA GLY A 4 -8.91 21.15 -11.34
C GLY A 4 -8.88 20.78 -9.86
N ARG A 5 -8.95 19.47 -9.56
CA ARG A 5 -8.71 18.94 -8.21
C ARG A 5 -7.22 18.80 -7.97
N VAL A 6 -6.72 19.42 -6.91
CA VAL A 6 -5.31 19.37 -6.52
C VAL A 6 -5.12 18.34 -5.39
N LEU A 7 -4.17 17.42 -5.56
CA LEU A 7 -3.77 16.50 -4.49
C LEU A 7 -3.01 17.30 -3.42
N THR A 8 -3.50 17.29 -2.19
CA THR A 8 -2.94 18.08 -1.08
C THR A 8 -2.37 17.24 0.05
N GLY A 9 -2.56 15.91 0.01
CA GLY A 9 -2.02 15.06 1.05
C GLY A 9 -2.34 13.59 0.89
N PHE A 10 -1.70 12.82 1.75
CA PHE A 10 -1.80 11.38 1.92
C PHE A 10 -1.92 11.08 3.40
N SER A 11 -2.75 10.12 3.77
CA SER A 11 -2.92 9.73 5.16
C SER A 11 -3.48 8.32 5.31
N MET A 12 -3.46 7.83 6.55
CA MET A 12 -4.15 6.62 6.98
C MET A 12 -3.83 5.38 6.14
N PRO A 13 -2.55 4.95 6.01
CA PRO A 13 -2.23 3.69 5.37
C PRO A 13 -2.70 2.50 6.21
N TYR A 14 -3.52 1.63 5.59
CA TYR A 14 -4.01 0.36 6.11
C TYR A 14 -3.49 -0.80 5.30
N VAL A 15 -3.31 -1.94 5.94
CA VAL A 15 -2.95 -3.19 5.30
C VAL A 15 -3.85 -4.33 5.77
N ALA A 16 -4.01 -5.34 4.92
CA ALA A 16 -4.67 -6.59 5.26
C ALA A 16 -4.05 -7.73 4.48
N VAL A 17 -3.96 -8.90 5.08
CA VAL A 17 -3.42 -10.10 4.41
C VAL A 17 -4.37 -10.52 3.32
N TYR A 18 -3.83 -10.67 2.12
CA TYR A 18 -4.54 -11.10 0.92
C TYR A 18 -4.63 -12.62 0.85
N SER A 19 -5.77 -13.12 0.44
CA SER A 19 -5.99 -14.53 0.08
C SER A 19 -6.94 -14.62 -1.09
N ALA A 20 -6.76 -15.60 -1.95
CA ALA A 20 -7.65 -15.85 -3.08
C ALA A 20 -7.97 -17.33 -3.22
N SER A 21 -9.21 -17.63 -3.51
CA SER A 21 -9.69 -18.99 -3.82
C SER A 21 -10.84 -18.90 -4.81
N ASN A 22 -10.80 -19.68 -5.89
CA ASN A 22 -11.84 -19.73 -6.92
C ASN A 22 -12.29 -18.33 -7.40
N GLU A 23 -11.32 -17.49 -7.81
CA GLU A 23 -11.55 -16.11 -8.28
C GLU A 23 -12.18 -15.18 -7.23
N THR A 24 -12.31 -15.63 -5.99
CA THR A 24 -12.79 -14.83 -4.87
C THR A 24 -11.61 -14.34 -4.04
N VAL A 25 -11.46 -13.02 -3.97
CA VAL A 25 -10.43 -12.35 -3.18
C VAL A 25 -11.00 -12.03 -1.80
N THR A 26 -10.26 -12.38 -0.75
CA THR A 26 -10.57 -12.08 0.64
C THR A 26 -9.39 -11.44 1.33
N TYR A 27 -9.66 -10.66 2.36
CA TYR A 27 -8.64 -10.03 3.18
C TYR A 27 -8.90 -10.31 4.65
N THR A 28 -7.83 -10.47 5.42
CA THR A 28 -7.91 -10.72 6.87
C THR A 28 -6.92 -9.85 7.62
N GLY A 29 -7.19 -9.59 8.91
CA GLY A 29 -6.26 -8.85 9.77
C GLY A 29 -6.09 -7.38 9.39
N VAL A 30 -7.16 -6.71 8.97
CA VAL A 30 -7.11 -5.27 8.62
C VAL A 30 -6.55 -4.46 9.78
N SER A 31 -5.42 -3.82 9.57
CA SER A 31 -4.75 -3.00 10.57
C SER A 31 -4.17 -1.73 9.96
N ARG A 32 -4.02 -0.70 10.82
CA ARG A 32 -3.31 0.51 10.42
C ARG A 32 -1.81 0.22 10.39
N LEU A 33 -1.17 0.51 9.25
CA LEU A 33 0.27 0.26 9.07
C LEU A 33 1.11 1.16 9.98
N ALA A 34 0.95 2.48 9.84
CA ALA A 34 1.68 3.51 10.58
C ALA A 34 1.04 4.89 10.32
N ARG A 35 1.68 5.99 10.70
CA ARG A 35 1.31 7.31 10.20
C ARG A 35 2.04 7.56 8.88
N GLY A 36 1.28 7.89 7.84
CA GLY A 36 1.83 8.13 6.50
C GLY A 36 2.49 9.50 6.39
N VAL A 37 3.65 9.55 5.75
CA VAL A 37 4.40 10.76 5.41
C VAL A 37 4.27 11.05 3.92
N SER A 38 4.54 10.05 3.07
CA SER A 38 4.36 10.17 1.62
C SER A 38 4.00 8.82 0.99
N VAL A 39 3.42 8.87 -0.21
CA VAL A 39 3.17 7.71 -1.06
C VAL A 39 3.53 8.04 -2.50
N ALA A 40 4.24 7.16 -3.16
CA ALA A 40 4.54 7.22 -4.59
C ALA A 40 4.13 5.91 -5.26
N LEU A 41 3.52 6.01 -6.43
CA LEU A 41 3.12 4.87 -7.26
C LEU A 41 3.85 4.99 -8.60
N ALA A 42 4.74 4.06 -8.89
CA ALA A 42 5.35 3.89 -10.22
C ALA A 42 4.62 2.73 -10.92
N ILE A 43 3.83 3.08 -11.93
CA ILE A 43 3.00 2.11 -12.66
C ILE A 43 3.65 1.79 -13.99
N GLU A 44 3.78 0.51 -14.27
CA GLU A 44 4.30 -0.01 -15.52
C GLU A 44 3.14 -0.40 -16.45
N SER A 45 3.27 -0.04 -17.71
CA SER A 45 2.35 -0.43 -18.76
C SER A 45 3.10 -1.06 -19.92
N GLY A 46 2.56 -2.12 -20.48
CA GLY A 46 3.08 -2.71 -21.71
C GLY A 46 2.92 -1.74 -22.87
N ASP A 47 3.78 -1.88 -23.88
CA ASP A 47 3.68 -1.12 -25.12
C ASP A 47 2.39 -1.46 -25.85
N GLY A 48 1.70 -0.42 -26.34
CA GLY A 48 0.61 -0.60 -27.28
C GLY A 48 1.13 -1.07 -28.64
N SER A 49 0.35 -1.87 -29.37
CA SER A 49 0.67 -2.18 -30.76
C SER A 49 -0.05 -1.23 -31.71
N THR A 50 0.64 -0.84 -32.79
CA THR A 50 0.07 -0.02 -33.84
C THR A 50 -0.10 -0.87 -35.09
N PHE A 51 -1.30 -0.94 -35.63
CA PHE A 51 -1.60 -1.55 -36.91
C PHE A 51 -1.46 -0.50 -38.02
N TYR A 52 -0.72 -0.83 -39.03
CA TYR A 52 -0.53 0.02 -40.22
C TYR A 52 -1.29 -0.56 -41.39
N ALA A 53 -2.07 0.29 -42.08
CA ALA A 53 -2.69 0.00 -43.36
C ALA A 53 -2.26 1.09 -44.37
N ASP A 54 -1.89 0.72 -45.59
CA ASP A 54 -1.41 1.64 -46.65
C ASP A 54 -0.27 2.57 -46.20
N ASN A 55 0.64 2.06 -45.34
CA ASN A 55 1.77 2.78 -44.73
C ASN A 55 1.34 3.93 -43.78
N VAL A 56 0.09 3.93 -43.32
CA VAL A 56 -0.44 4.90 -42.35
C VAL A 56 -0.86 4.14 -41.09
N ALA A 57 -0.61 4.70 -39.91
CA ALA A 57 -1.11 4.15 -38.65
C ALA A 57 -2.65 4.21 -38.68
N ALA A 58 -3.29 3.06 -38.79
CA ALA A 58 -4.72 2.94 -38.91
C ALA A 58 -5.42 2.70 -37.56
N GLU A 59 -4.80 1.86 -36.71
CA GLU A 59 -5.34 1.50 -35.40
C GLU A 59 -4.21 1.30 -34.39
N GLY A 60 -4.46 1.60 -33.11
CA GLY A 60 -3.51 1.38 -32.03
C GLY A 60 -4.18 0.88 -30.76
N THR A 61 -3.53 -0.08 -30.09
CA THR A 61 -3.96 -0.50 -28.74
C THR A 61 -3.18 0.28 -27.70
N GLY A 62 -3.89 0.81 -26.68
CA GLY A 62 -3.24 1.45 -25.55
C GLY A 62 -2.43 0.45 -24.69
N GLY A 63 -1.48 0.96 -23.95
CA GLY A 63 -0.73 0.15 -22.99
C GLY A 63 -1.63 -0.43 -21.90
N VAL A 64 -1.36 -1.66 -21.50
CA VAL A 64 -2.09 -2.38 -20.46
C VAL A 64 -1.19 -2.46 -19.23
N PHE A 65 -1.76 -2.31 -18.02
CA PHE A 65 -1.02 -2.48 -16.77
C PHE A 65 -0.26 -3.82 -16.78
N THR A 66 1.03 -3.79 -16.53
CA THR A 66 1.91 -4.97 -16.43
C THR A 66 2.41 -5.21 -15.02
N GLY A 67 2.57 -4.16 -14.24
CA GLY A 67 3.08 -4.19 -12.89
C GLY A 67 3.26 -2.79 -12.33
N GLY A 68 3.94 -2.69 -11.21
CA GLY A 68 4.30 -1.40 -10.63
C GLY A 68 4.87 -1.55 -9.24
N THR A 69 5.31 -0.43 -8.70
CA THR A 69 5.87 -0.34 -7.37
C THR A 69 5.15 0.75 -6.58
N VAL A 70 4.88 0.49 -5.32
CA VAL A 70 4.44 1.50 -4.35
C VAL A 70 5.55 1.72 -3.34
N THR A 71 5.92 2.98 -3.14
CA THR A 71 6.84 3.41 -2.09
C THR A 71 6.04 4.19 -1.05
N LEU A 72 6.05 3.71 0.19
CA LEU A 72 5.38 4.31 1.33
C LEU A 72 6.42 4.82 2.31
N THR A 73 6.43 6.12 2.60
CA THR A 73 7.21 6.68 3.71
C THR A 73 6.30 6.83 4.92
N VAL A 74 6.72 6.27 6.05
CA VAL A 74 5.97 6.26 7.30
C VAL A 74 6.83 6.74 8.47
N ASP A 75 6.20 7.08 9.58
CA ASP A 75 6.89 7.55 10.80
C ASP A 75 7.59 6.42 11.58
N GLY A 76 7.34 5.19 11.23
CA GLY A 76 7.91 3.99 11.81
C GLY A 76 6.88 2.89 12.03
N LEU A 77 7.30 1.65 11.82
CA LEU A 77 6.46 0.48 11.98
C LEU A 77 6.40 0.03 13.44
N LYS A 78 5.19 -0.31 13.89
CA LYS A 78 5.02 -1.11 15.09
C LYS A 78 5.30 -2.59 14.80
N ASP A 79 5.72 -3.34 15.81
CA ASP A 79 6.09 -4.74 15.66
C ASP A 79 4.96 -5.61 15.09
N GLU A 80 3.70 -5.35 15.48
CA GLU A 80 2.53 -6.05 14.94
C GLU A 80 2.35 -5.81 13.44
N ALA A 81 2.51 -4.56 12.97
CA ALA A 81 2.42 -4.22 11.56
C ALA A 81 3.59 -4.83 10.78
N ARG A 82 4.81 -4.77 11.33
CA ARG A 82 6.00 -5.39 10.75
C ARG A 82 5.81 -6.89 10.62
N LYS A 83 5.36 -7.57 11.68
CA LYS A 83 5.06 -8.99 11.66
C LYS A 83 4.08 -9.36 10.53
N LEU A 84 3.02 -8.57 10.37
CA LEU A 84 2.01 -8.82 9.35
C LEU A 84 2.56 -8.69 7.93
N ILE A 85 3.26 -7.59 7.64
CA ILE A 85 3.74 -7.32 6.27
C ILE A 85 4.97 -8.14 5.89
N MET A 86 5.80 -8.52 6.88
CA MET A 86 7.00 -9.34 6.66
C MET A 86 6.73 -10.85 6.84
N GLY A 87 5.53 -11.24 7.27
CA GLY A 87 5.22 -12.65 7.48
C GLY A 87 6.08 -13.31 8.56
N LEU A 88 6.45 -12.56 9.61
CA LEU A 88 7.29 -13.11 10.69
C LEU A 88 6.50 -14.09 11.54
N ALA A 89 7.18 -15.14 12.00
CA ALA A 89 6.64 -16.10 12.94
C ALA A 89 6.25 -15.44 14.29
N ALA A 90 5.59 -16.19 15.15
CA ALA A 90 5.35 -15.73 16.51
C ALA A 90 6.69 -15.44 17.21
N PRO A 91 6.79 -14.38 18.02
CA PRO A 91 8.02 -14.07 18.72
C PRO A 91 8.40 -15.17 19.70
N THR A 92 9.69 -15.37 19.91
CA THR A 92 10.21 -16.20 20.98
C THR A 92 10.49 -15.33 22.19
N SER A 93 10.09 -15.81 23.37
CA SER A 93 10.33 -15.08 24.62
C SER A 93 11.75 -15.32 25.12
N LEU A 94 12.51 -14.24 25.34
CA LEU A 94 13.84 -14.25 25.93
C LEU A 94 13.78 -13.62 27.32
N THR A 95 14.29 -14.33 28.33
CA THR A 95 14.38 -13.81 29.69
C THR A 95 15.75 -13.16 29.91
N VAL A 96 15.75 -11.89 30.33
CA VAL A 96 16.94 -11.10 30.64
C VAL A 96 16.82 -10.60 32.09
N GLY A 97 17.53 -11.22 33.00
CA GLY A 97 17.36 -10.93 34.44
C GLY A 97 15.97 -11.35 34.94
N SER A 98 15.16 -10.38 35.35
CA SER A 98 13.77 -10.58 35.79
C SER A 98 12.75 -10.27 34.67
N ASP A 99 13.17 -9.73 33.55
CA ASP A 99 12.29 -9.28 32.47
C ASP A 99 12.22 -10.31 31.34
N THR A 100 11.04 -10.40 30.73
CA THR A 100 10.82 -11.22 29.54
C THR A 100 10.54 -10.30 28.37
N VAL A 101 11.28 -10.47 27.27
CA VAL A 101 11.14 -9.70 26.05
C VAL A 101 10.82 -10.61 24.88
N ASP A 102 10.00 -10.16 23.96
CA ASP A 102 9.66 -10.86 22.73
C ASP A 102 10.71 -10.55 21.66
N VAL A 103 11.23 -11.61 21.03
CA VAL A 103 12.24 -11.53 19.97
C VAL A 103 11.62 -12.05 18.67
N TYR A 104 11.62 -11.19 17.63
CA TYR A 104 11.23 -11.57 16.28
C TYR A 104 12.46 -11.94 15.47
N SER A 105 12.41 -13.09 14.80
CA SER A 105 13.52 -13.58 13.97
C SER A 105 13.14 -13.50 12.50
N TYR A 106 14.11 -13.11 11.67
CA TYR A 106 14.04 -13.19 10.22
C TYR A 106 14.79 -14.44 9.79
N ASP A 107 14.05 -15.49 9.51
CA ASP A 107 14.57 -16.81 9.24
C ASP A 107 14.45 -17.20 7.77
N THR A 108 15.12 -18.27 7.36
CA THR A 108 15.08 -18.80 5.99
C THR A 108 13.66 -19.20 5.55
N ASP A 109 12.81 -19.57 6.49
CA ASP A 109 11.42 -20.00 6.27
C ASP A 109 10.42 -18.82 6.23
N GLN A 110 10.92 -17.58 6.33
CA GLN A 110 10.10 -16.38 6.23
C GLN A 110 9.40 -16.34 4.87
N ASN A 111 8.09 -16.18 4.90
CA ASN A 111 7.28 -16.04 3.71
C ASN A 111 6.52 -14.70 3.78
N ILE A 112 6.98 -13.72 3.01
CA ILE A 112 6.33 -12.41 2.93
C ILE A 112 4.98 -12.58 2.25
N PRO A 113 3.86 -12.30 2.93
CA PRO A 113 2.53 -12.53 2.39
C PRO A 113 2.17 -11.49 1.34
N TYR A 114 1.23 -11.85 0.46
CA TYR A 114 0.51 -10.85 -0.31
C TYR A 114 -0.42 -10.07 0.61
N VAL A 115 -0.52 -8.77 0.39
CA VAL A 115 -1.36 -7.86 1.16
C VAL A 115 -2.14 -6.91 0.25
N GLY A 116 -3.31 -6.47 0.72
CA GLY A 116 -3.96 -5.29 0.19
C GLY A 116 -3.49 -4.05 0.95
N ILE A 117 -3.18 -2.98 0.24
CA ILE A 117 -2.81 -1.69 0.84
C ILE A 117 -3.91 -0.68 0.55
N GLY A 118 -4.47 -0.05 1.59
CA GLY A 118 -5.44 1.02 1.46
C GLY A 118 -4.93 2.32 2.06
N PHE A 119 -5.22 3.46 1.44
CA PHE A 119 -4.87 4.77 1.96
C PHE A 119 -5.84 5.85 1.50
N VAL A 120 -5.82 7.00 2.18
CA VAL A 120 -6.62 8.16 1.83
C VAL A 120 -5.78 9.17 1.07
N ALA A 121 -6.21 9.52 -0.14
CA ALA A 121 -5.69 10.64 -0.90
C ALA A 121 -6.58 11.87 -0.66
N ARG A 122 -5.96 12.96 -0.19
CA ARG A 122 -6.66 14.21 0.13
C ARG A 122 -6.57 15.17 -1.04
N TYR A 123 -7.72 15.65 -1.51
CA TYR A 123 -7.82 16.60 -2.60
C TYR A 123 -8.48 17.88 -2.13
N MET A 124 -8.15 18.97 -2.81
CA MET A 124 -8.81 20.27 -2.66
C MET A 124 -9.30 20.79 -4.01
N GLU A 125 -10.55 21.25 -4.03
CA GLU A 125 -11.17 21.90 -5.17
C GLU A 125 -11.96 23.11 -4.67
N ASN A 126 -11.68 24.30 -5.18
CA ASN A 126 -12.33 25.56 -4.76
C ASN A 126 -12.38 25.79 -3.25
N GLY A 127 -11.28 25.43 -2.53
CA GLY A 127 -11.22 25.54 -1.07
C GLY A 127 -11.94 24.45 -0.29
N VAL A 128 -12.63 23.52 -0.97
CA VAL A 128 -13.30 22.38 -0.35
C VAL A 128 -12.38 21.16 -0.37
N THR A 129 -12.14 20.58 0.82
CA THR A 129 -11.35 19.35 0.95
C THR A 129 -12.23 18.12 0.76
N SER A 130 -11.73 17.14 0.02
CA SER A 130 -12.35 15.83 -0.17
C SER A 130 -11.34 14.70 0.04
N TYR A 131 -11.82 13.54 0.47
CA TYR A 131 -11.02 12.40 0.86
C TYR A 131 -11.35 11.21 -0.05
N VAL A 132 -10.37 10.76 -0.82
CA VAL A 132 -10.56 9.69 -1.81
C VAL A 132 -9.91 8.41 -1.30
N PRO A 133 -10.71 7.36 -1.02
CA PRO A 133 -10.17 6.05 -0.67
C PRO A 133 -9.50 5.42 -1.89
N VAL A 134 -8.27 4.95 -1.71
CA VAL A 134 -7.50 4.20 -2.72
C VAL A 134 -7.09 2.87 -2.11
N VAL A 135 -7.29 1.78 -2.83
CA VAL A 135 -6.87 0.44 -2.42
C VAL A 135 -6.11 -0.21 -3.55
N LEU A 136 -4.87 -0.65 -3.27
CA LEU A 136 -4.09 -1.55 -4.10
C LEU A 136 -4.48 -2.96 -3.69
N THR A 137 -4.98 -3.75 -4.63
CA THR A 137 -5.68 -5.00 -4.31
C THR A 137 -4.74 -6.14 -3.93
N LYS A 138 -3.59 -6.24 -4.61
CA LYS A 138 -2.59 -7.27 -4.35
C LYS A 138 -1.21 -6.65 -4.45
N THR A 139 -0.49 -6.65 -3.35
CA THR A 139 0.87 -6.15 -3.26
C THR A 139 1.73 -7.10 -2.43
N GLN A 140 3.04 -7.03 -2.60
CA GLN A 140 3.99 -7.76 -1.78
C GLN A 140 5.11 -6.82 -1.40
N PHE A 141 5.36 -6.68 -0.10
CA PHE A 141 6.45 -5.86 0.40
C PHE A 141 7.80 -6.52 0.13
N ASP A 142 8.81 -5.70 -0.13
CA ASP A 142 10.19 -6.12 -0.07
C ASP A 142 10.62 -6.25 1.40
N VAL A 143 11.72 -6.97 1.65
CA VAL A 143 12.28 -7.08 3.01
C VAL A 143 12.59 -5.66 3.52
N ASP A 144 12.11 -5.34 4.71
CA ASP A 144 12.31 -4.02 5.30
C ASP A 144 13.80 -3.80 5.65
N GLY A 145 14.31 -2.64 5.25
CA GLY A 145 15.60 -2.13 5.68
C GLY A 145 15.46 -1.24 6.91
N MET A 146 16.56 -1.00 7.58
CA MET A 146 16.64 -0.01 8.65
C MET A 146 17.77 0.97 8.36
N GLU A 147 17.43 2.25 8.34
CA GLU A 147 18.38 3.35 8.27
C GLU A 147 18.24 4.21 9.51
N ALA A 148 19.34 4.51 10.16
CA ALA A 148 19.35 5.32 11.38
C ALA A 148 20.60 6.19 11.42
N ALA A 149 20.41 7.47 11.75
CA ALA A 149 21.50 8.42 12.00
C ALA A 149 21.71 8.64 13.51
N THR A 150 22.94 8.94 13.89
CA THR A 150 23.27 9.29 15.27
C THR A 150 22.65 10.63 15.63
N GLN A 151 22.09 10.71 16.85
CA GLN A 151 21.61 11.98 17.39
C GLN A 151 22.78 12.96 17.56
N ALA A 152 22.65 14.14 16.93
CA ALA A 152 23.54 15.26 17.10
C ALA A 152 23.03 16.20 18.23
N GLU A 153 23.44 17.48 18.23
CA GLU A 153 22.95 18.49 19.18
C GLU A 153 21.44 18.74 19.07
N SER A 154 20.87 18.53 17.88
CA SER A 154 19.42 18.54 17.62
C SER A 154 18.93 17.15 17.24
N ILE A 155 17.66 16.86 17.60
CA ILE A 155 17.00 15.61 17.19
C ILE A 155 16.51 15.78 15.76
N GLU A 156 17.01 14.94 14.86
CA GLU A 156 16.48 14.79 13.50
C GLU A 156 15.59 13.57 13.47
N PHE A 157 14.29 13.80 13.18
CA PHE A 157 13.32 12.71 13.07
C PHE A 157 13.57 11.92 11.80
N GLN A 158 13.72 10.60 11.96
CA GLN A 158 13.90 9.66 10.85
C GLN A 158 12.57 9.08 10.46
N THR A 159 12.39 8.79 9.18
CA THR A 159 11.23 8.09 8.60
C THR A 159 11.67 6.75 8.06
N GLN A 160 10.73 5.82 7.97
CA GLN A 160 10.97 4.52 7.36
C GLN A 160 10.32 4.46 5.98
N GLU A 161 11.10 4.03 4.99
CA GLU A 161 10.61 3.78 3.64
C GLU A 161 10.30 2.28 3.47
N LEU A 162 9.15 2.00 2.88
CA LEU A 162 8.66 0.66 2.59
C LEU A 162 8.33 0.58 1.11
N THR A 163 8.90 -0.38 0.42
CA THR A 163 8.64 -0.65 -0.99
C THR A 163 7.82 -1.92 -1.13
N ALA A 164 6.83 -1.91 -2.03
CA ALA A 164 6.07 -3.10 -2.36
C ALA A 164 5.76 -3.15 -3.85
N THR A 165 5.79 -4.36 -4.41
CA THR A 165 5.40 -4.63 -5.80
C THR A 165 3.89 -4.70 -5.92
N ILE A 166 3.34 -4.02 -6.93
CA ILE A 166 1.90 -4.01 -7.25
C ILE A 166 1.62 -5.06 -8.32
N MET A 167 0.62 -5.89 -8.07
CA MET A 167 0.21 -6.97 -8.96
C MET A 167 -1.30 -6.91 -9.24
N ARG A 168 -1.74 -7.63 -10.28
CA ARG A 168 -3.17 -7.90 -10.50
C ARG A 168 -3.65 -8.88 -9.43
N ASP A 169 -4.87 -8.70 -8.94
CA ASP A 169 -5.51 -9.67 -8.06
C ASP A 169 -6.03 -10.90 -8.84
N ASP A 170 -6.36 -11.95 -8.10
CA ASP A 170 -6.84 -13.21 -8.66
C ASP A 170 -8.38 -13.24 -8.81
N SER A 171 -9.04 -12.06 -8.82
CA SER A 171 -10.46 -11.96 -9.16
C SER A 171 -10.68 -12.13 -10.65
N ALA A 172 -11.90 -12.48 -11.06
CA ALA A 172 -12.27 -12.58 -12.49
C ALA A 172 -11.99 -11.31 -13.31
N LYS A 173 -11.87 -10.14 -12.66
CA LYS A 173 -11.55 -8.86 -13.31
C LYS A 173 -10.07 -8.49 -13.25
N HIS A 174 -9.25 -9.25 -12.53
CA HIS A 174 -7.82 -9.00 -12.36
C HIS A 174 -7.50 -7.53 -11.99
N SER A 175 -8.22 -7.00 -11.02
CA SER A 175 -8.06 -5.62 -10.57
C SER A 175 -6.70 -5.44 -9.89
N TRP A 176 -6.06 -4.29 -10.07
CA TRP A 176 -4.81 -3.94 -9.38
C TRP A 176 -4.97 -2.73 -8.45
N ARG A 177 -5.97 -1.90 -8.74
CA ARG A 177 -6.28 -0.71 -7.94
C ARG A 177 -7.79 -0.45 -7.95
N LYS A 178 -8.33 -0.09 -6.78
CA LYS A 178 -9.70 0.40 -6.62
C LYS A 178 -9.65 1.82 -6.08
N ILE A 179 -10.41 2.71 -6.67
CA ILE A 179 -10.58 4.09 -6.20
C ILE A 179 -12.06 4.29 -5.97
N ALA A 180 -12.42 4.63 -4.74
CA ALA A 180 -13.82 4.90 -4.42
C ALA A 180 -14.16 6.40 -4.59
N ALA A 181 -15.45 6.72 -4.59
CA ALA A 181 -15.92 8.09 -4.67
C ALA A 181 -15.39 8.93 -3.49
N ALA A 182 -15.16 10.22 -3.77
CA ALA A 182 -14.69 11.15 -2.75
C ALA A 182 -15.67 11.25 -1.57
N GLN A 183 -15.12 11.24 -0.37
CA GLN A 183 -15.84 11.35 0.89
C GLN A 183 -15.67 12.75 1.48
N THR A 184 -16.61 13.15 2.30
CA THR A 184 -16.63 14.47 2.96
C THR A 184 -15.75 14.52 4.20
N THR A 185 -15.43 13.37 4.80
CA THR A 185 -14.55 13.25 5.97
C THR A 185 -13.56 12.11 5.81
N GLU A 186 -12.43 12.21 6.51
CA GLU A 186 -11.40 11.19 6.50
C GLU A 186 -11.89 9.87 7.11
N GLU A 187 -12.71 9.93 8.18
CA GLU A 187 -13.27 8.76 8.84
C GLU A 187 -14.15 7.94 7.88
N LYS A 188 -14.98 8.60 7.06
CA LYS A 188 -15.79 7.92 6.05
C LYS A 188 -14.90 7.26 4.98
N ALA A 189 -13.83 7.94 4.55
CA ALA A 189 -12.88 7.36 3.61
C ALA A 189 -12.18 6.12 4.19
N VAL A 190 -11.78 6.18 5.47
CA VAL A 190 -11.19 5.04 6.19
C VAL A 190 -12.20 3.89 6.32
N ALA A 191 -13.47 4.18 6.61
CA ALA A 191 -14.50 3.15 6.67
C ALA A 191 -14.66 2.41 5.34
N VAL A 192 -14.61 3.13 4.20
CA VAL A 192 -14.62 2.52 2.86
C VAL A 192 -13.38 1.65 2.62
N ILE A 193 -12.18 2.13 3.01
CA ILE A 193 -10.94 1.34 2.88
C ILE A 193 -11.06 0.04 3.68
N ARG A 194 -11.50 0.14 4.94
CA ARG A 194 -11.65 -1.03 5.80
C ARG A 194 -12.66 -2.03 5.24
N ALA A 195 -13.79 -1.56 4.73
CA ALA A 195 -14.78 -2.41 4.07
C ALA A 195 -14.21 -3.10 2.81
N LEU A 196 -13.44 -2.37 1.98
CA LEU A 196 -12.78 -2.93 0.81
C LEU A 196 -11.68 -3.96 1.16
N LEU A 197 -11.07 -3.82 2.33
CA LEU A 197 -10.07 -4.74 2.89
C LEU A 197 -10.70 -5.80 3.84
N GLY A 198 -12.02 -6.03 3.77
CA GLY A 198 -12.69 -7.13 4.45
C GLY A 198 -12.96 -6.93 5.94
N ALA A 199 -12.83 -5.72 6.48
CA ALA A 199 -13.32 -5.41 7.83
C ALA A 199 -14.83 -5.13 7.76
N ALA A 200 -15.60 -5.97 8.40
CA ALA A 200 -17.04 -5.75 8.63
C ALA A 200 -17.26 -4.64 9.67
#